data_b3a15b7422fc21c3967cd5d227add4e2
#
_entry.id   b3a15b7422fc21c3967cd5d227add4e2
#
_cell.length_a   1.000
_cell.length_b   1.000
_cell.length_c   1.000
_cell.angle_alpha   90.00
_cell.angle_beta   90.00
_cell.angle_gamma   90.00
#
_symmetry.space_group_name_H-M   'P 1'
#
loop_
_entity.id
_entity.type
_entity.pdbx_description
1 polymer ?
#
loop_
_entity_poly.entity_id
_entity_poly.type
_entity_poly.pdbx_seq_one_letter_code
_entity_poly.pdbx_strand_id
1 'polypeptide(L)'
;MKKMTPLFTLLFLAACSPLPTATLHVISSPDANAGRALPLNVIPVDQALAIQISAMPPEDWFTSDLKQTTSSVVKRVITGAQTEVVTLKRVNKRNDFLVVVDFFESEKVDSQRLLIGEKYYRTKNIYLLATKDNIQLITKETFEKFQRTQ
;
A
#
# COMPACT_ATOMS: atom_id res chain seq x y z
N MET A 1 -30.76 -61.84 -3.03
CA MET A 1 -30.99 -60.44 -2.66
C MET A 1 -29.63 -59.75 -2.52
N LYS A 2 -29.20 -58.99 -3.55
CA LYS A 2 -27.91 -58.25 -3.53
C LYS A 2 -28.16 -56.86 -2.93
N LYS A 3 -27.53 -56.57 -1.77
CA LYS A 3 -27.57 -55.26 -1.15
C LYS A 3 -26.62 -54.31 -1.91
N MET A 4 -27.17 -53.33 -2.63
CA MET A 4 -26.42 -52.24 -3.20
C MET A 4 -26.12 -51.21 -2.10
N THR A 5 -24.85 -51.04 -1.78
CA THR A 5 -24.37 -49.98 -0.90
C THR A 5 -24.19 -48.70 -1.73
N PRO A 6 -24.83 -47.57 -1.41
CA PRO A 6 -24.59 -46.33 -2.13
C PRO A 6 -23.21 -45.76 -1.72
N LEU A 7 -22.31 -45.63 -2.69
CA LEU A 7 -21.05 -44.96 -2.57
C LEU A 7 -21.31 -43.46 -2.53
N PHE A 8 -21.24 -42.86 -1.33
CA PHE A 8 -21.42 -41.44 -1.11
C PHE A 8 -20.10 -40.74 -1.50
N THR A 9 -20.02 -40.23 -2.73
CA THR A 9 -18.90 -39.46 -3.22
C THR A 9 -18.96 -38.06 -2.56
N LEU A 10 -18.16 -37.84 -1.50
CA LEU A 10 -17.95 -36.52 -0.90
C LEU A 10 -17.18 -35.64 -1.90
N LEU A 11 -17.89 -34.76 -2.60
CA LEU A 11 -17.27 -33.68 -3.37
C LEU A 11 -16.68 -32.67 -2.38
N PHE A 12 -15.38 -32.70 -2.17
CA PHE A 12 -14.63 -31.62 -1.52
C PHE A 12 -14.59 -30.41 -2.48
N LEU A 13 -15.52 -29.49 -2.31
CA LEU A 13 -15.42 -28.15 -2.86
C LEU A 13 -14.26 -27.43 -2.15
N ALA A 14 -13.09 -27.43 -2.78
CA ALA A 14 -11.98 -26.59 -2.36
C ALA A 14 -12.43 -25.13 -2.52
N ALA A 15 -12.94 -24.55 -1.43
CA ALA A 15 -13.27 -23.14 -1.37
C ALA A 15 -11.96 -22.35 -1.50
N CYS A 16 -11.68 -21.82 -2.71
CA CYS A 16 -10.66 -20.81 -2.91
C CYS A 16 -11.06 -19.59 -2.09
N SER A 17 -10.57 -19.47 -0.87
CA SER A 17 -10.74 -18.25 -0.09
C SER A 17 -10.03 -17.11 -0.82
N PRO A 18 -10.72 -16.00 -1.12
CA PRO A 18 -10.08 -14.86 -1.76
C PRO A 18 -8.95 -14.33 -0.88
N LEU A 19 -7.86 -13.87 -1.50
CA LEU A 19 -6.77 -13.23 -0.77
C LEU A 19 -7.30 -12.00 -0.04
N PRO A 20 -6.85 -11.75 1.20
CA PRO A 20 -7.31 -10.60 1.97
C PRO A 20 -6.94 -9.30 1.26
N THR A 21 -7.87 -8.36 1.24
CA THR A 21 -7.67 -7.00 0.74
C THR A 21 -7.72 -6.02 1.90
N ALA A 22 -6.97 -4.93 1.79
CA ALA A 22 -7.06 -3.79 2.68
C ALA A 22 -7.24 -2.51 1.87
N THR A 23 -7.67 -1.46 2.52
CA THR A 23 -7.83 -0.14 1.92
C THR A 23 -6.85 0.82 2.58
N LEU A 24 -6.00 1.45 1.77
CA LEU A 24 -5.12 2.53 2.19
C LEU A 24 -5.81 3.86 1.90
N HIS A 25 -6.09 4.60 2.95
CA HIS A 25 -6.60 5.97 2.90
C HIS A 25 -5.42 6.91 3.09
N VAL A 26 -5.14 7.74 2.10
CA VAL A 26 -4.07 8.74 2.14
C VAL A 26 -4.71 10.12 2.26
N ILE A 27 -4.30 10.90 3.24
CA ILE A 27 -4.66 12.30 3.36
C ILE A 27 -3.40 13.15 3.34
N SER A 28 -3.41 14.27 2.62
CA SER A 28 -2.29 15.20 2.55
C SER A 28 -2.63 16.52 3.23
N SER A 29 -1.65 17.09 3.93
CA SER A 29 -1.75 18.45 4.42
C SER A 29 -1.70 19.47 3.27
N PRO A 30 -2.23 20.70 3.45
CA PRO A 30 -2.19 21.74 2.41
C PRO A 30 -0.78 22.08 1.93
N ASP A 31 0.21 21.93 2.79
CA ASP A 31 1.63 22.17 2.52
C ASP A 31 2.42 20.91 2.13
N ALA A 32 1.73 19.79 1.89
CA ALA A 32 2.39 18.55 1.47
C ALA A 32 3.29 18.82 0.26
N ASN A 33 4.52 18.27 0.31
CA ASN A 33 5.55 18.48 -0.71
C ASN A 33 5.82 19.98 -1.01
N ALA A 34 5.76 20.83 0.01
CA ALA A 34 5.88 22.29 -0.15
C ALA A 34 4.86 22.87 -1.16
N GLY A 35 3.65 22.32 -1.21
CA GLY A 35 2.58 22.73 -2.14
C GLY A 35 2.75 22.22 -3.58
N ARG A 36 3.75 21.38 -3.85
CA ARG A 36 3.99 20.77 -5.16
C ARG A 36 3.28 19.42 -5.30
N ALA A 37 3.15 18.95 -6.53
CA ALA A 37 2.69 17.59 -6.79
C ALA A 37 3.61 16.56 -6.10
N LEU A 38 3.02 15.63 -5.36
CA LEU A 38 3.72 14.54 -4.66
C LEU A 38 3.45 13.24 -5.38
N PRO A 39 4.42 12.70 -6.13
CA PRO A 39 4.31 11.34 -6.67
C PRO A 39 4.30 10.33 -5.54
N LEU A 40 3.33 9.39 -5.58
CA LEU A 40 3.17 8.32 -4.62
C LEU A 40 2.96 7.01 -5.35
N ASN A 41 3.79 6.02 -5.05
CA ASN A 41 3.65 4.67 -5.56
C ASN A 41 3.40 3.69 -4.40
N VAL A 42 2.44 2.78 -4.60
CA VAL A 42 2.19 1.65 -3.70
C VAL A 42 2.57 0.37 -4.44
N ILE A 43 3.54 -0.33 -3.90
CA ILE A 43 4.26 -1.41 -4.58
C ILE A 43 4.04 -2.69 -3.79
N PRO A 44 3.42 -3.75 -4.37
CA PRO A 44 3.44 -5.07 -3.75
C PRO A 44 4.87 -5.61 -3.77
N VAL A 45 5.41 -5.94 -2.60
CA VAL A 45 6.80 -6.37 -2.44
C VAL A 45 6.89 -7.68 -1.66
N ASP A 46 7.83 -8.51 -2.04
CA ASP A 46 8.43 -9.51 -1.16
C ASP A 46 9.64 -8.91 -0.43
N GLN A 47 10.26 -9.69 0.43
CA GLN A 47 11.41 -9.23 1.22
C GLN A 47 12.58 -8.77 0.33
N ALA A 48 12.88 -9.49 -0.75
CA ALA A 48 14.01 -9.17 -1.63
C ALA A 48 13.78 -7.85 -2.38
N LEU A 49 12.60 -7.66 -2.95
CA LEU A 49 12.23 -6.43 -3.64
C LEU A 49 12.14 -5.23 -2.67
N ALA A 50 11.61 -5.45 -1.46
CA ALA A 50 11.57 -4.41 -0.43
C ALA A 50 12.98 -3.92 -0.07
N ILE A 51 13.94 -4.83 0.13
CA ILE A 51 15.33 -4.48 0.39
C ILE A 51 15.95 -3.73 -0.80
N GLN A 52 15.74 -4.23 -2.02
CA GLN A 52 16.30 -3.62 -3.22
C GLN A 52 15.80 -2.17 -3.42
N ILE A 53 14.49 -1.93 -3.28
CA ILE A 53 13.94 -0.59 -3.38
C ILE A 53 14.41 0.30 -2.22
N SER A 54 14.52 -0.25 -1.01
CA SER A 54 14.97 0.52 0.16
C SER A 54 16.45 0.89 0.11
N ALA A 55 17.25 0.22 -0.70
CA ALA A 55 18.68 0.51 -0.86
C ALA A 55 18.96 1.66 -1.85
N MET A 56 18.00 2.07 -2.68
CA MET A 56 18.17 3.17 -3.64
C MET A 56 17.57 4.48 -3.08
N PRO A 57 18.05 5.66 -3.50
CA PRO A 57 17.36 6.93 -3.22
C PRO A 57 15.90 6.89 -3.72
N PRO A 58 14.94 7.55 -3.03
CA PRO A 58 13.53 7.54 -3.45
C PRO A 58 13.31 8.05 -4.87
N GLU A 59 13.98 9.11 -5.25
CA GLU A 59 13.94 9.70 -6.60
C GLU A 59 14.40 8.71 -7.68
N ASP A 60 15.39 7.86 -7.38
CA ASP A 60 15.90 6.85 -8.31
C ASP A 60 14.85 5.78 -8.60
N TRP A 61 14.01 5.44 -7.63
CA TRP A 61 12.88 4.56 -7.86
C TRP A 61 11.97 5.08 -8.97
N PHE A 62 11.67 6.38 -8.97
CA PHE A 62 10.71 6.96 -9.91
C PHE A 62 11.19 6.98 -11.35
N THR A 63 12.51 6.90 -11.57
CA THR A 63 13.15 6.88 -12.89
C THR A 63 13.71 5.50 -13.29
N SER A 64 13.71 4.53 -12.36
CA SER A 64 14.36 3.23 -12.55
C SER A 64 13.66 2.29 -13.53
N ASP A 65 14.44 1.44 -14.19
CA ASP A 65 13.92 0.31 -14.96
C ASP A 65 13.21 -0.71 -14.06
N LEU A 66 13.63 -0.81 -12.79
CA LEU A 66 12.99 -1.66 -11.80
C LEU A 66 11.50 -1.30 -11.61
N LYS A 67 11.18 -0.01 -11.54
CA LYS A 67 9.76 0.45 -11.49
C LYS A 67 8.98 0.06 -12.74
N GLN A 68 9.62 0.09 -13.91
CA GLN A 68 8.95 -0.26 -15.17
C GLN A 68 8.65 -1.75 -15.26
N THR A 69 9.54 -2.59 -14.73
CA THR A 69 9.41 -4.05 -14.74
C THR A 69 8.62 -4.61 -13.57
N THR A 70 8.43 -3.83 -12.49
CA THR A 70 7.66 -4.25 -11.32
C THR A 70 6.16 -4.21 -11.64
N SER A 71 5.51 -5.37 -11.50
CA SER A 71 4.07 -5.51 -11.76
C SER A 71 3.21 -4.93 -10.63
N SER A 72 1.96 -4.57 -10.96
CA SER A 72 0.91 -4.18 -10.00
C SER A 72 1.24 -2.95 -9.14
N VAL A 73 2.14 -2.09 -9.59
CA VAL A 73 2.41 -0.80 -8.92
C VAL A 73 1.21 0.13 -9.10
N VAL A 74 0.64 0.58 -7.99
CA VAL A 74 -0.41 1.61 -8.00
C VAL A 74 0.28 2.97 -7.94
N LYS A 75 0.07 3.80 -8.97
CA LYS A 75 0.67 5.12 -9.11
C LYS A 75 -0.38 6.18 -8.81
N ARG A 76 -0.05 7.15 -7.98
CA ARG A 76 -0.87 8.33 -7.66
C ARG A 76 -0.01 9.59 -7.70
N VAL A 77 -0.66 10.71 -7.89
CA VAL A 77 -0.06 12.05 -7.72
C VAL A 77 -1.00 12.83 -6.82
N ILE A 78 -0.49 13.30 -5.71
CA ILE A 78 -1.24 14.09 -4.72
C ILE A 78 -0.89 15.56 -4.91
N THR A 79 -1.89 16.45 -4.87
CA THR A 79 -1.70 17.89 -5.02
C THR A 79 -2.52 18.64 -3.96
N GLY A 80 -1.82 19.40 -3.10
CA GLY A 80 -2.47 20.17 -2.04
C GLY A 80 -3.21 19.27 -1.02
N ALA A 81 -4.23 19.84 -0.37
CA ALA A 81 -5.09 19.12 0.56
C ALA A 81 -6.02 18.16 -0.20
N GLN A 82 -5.75 16.87 -0.14
CA GLN A 82 -6.44 15.84 -0.92
C GLN A 82 -6.57 14.55 -0.13
N THR A 83 -7.62 13.80 -0.41
CA THR A 83 -7.79 12.43 0.07
C THR A 83 -7.78 11.46 -1.10
N GLU A 84 -6.91 10.45 -1.04
CA GLU A 84 -6.82 9.36 -2.00
C GLU A 84 -7.15 8.02 -1.34
N VAL A 85 -7.73 7.11 -2.10
CA VAL A 85 -8.06 5.76 -1.64
C VAL A 85 -7.42 4.73 -2.58
N VAL A 86 -6.64 3.83 -2.01
CA VAL A 86 -5.95 2.76 -2.75
C VAL A 86 -6.36 1.40 -2.20
N THR A 87 -6.87 0.53 -3.06
CA THR A 87 -7.14 -0.87 -2.69
C THR A 87 -5.85 -1.67 -2.76
N LEU A 88 -5.44 -2.25 -1.64
CA LEU A 88 -4.29 -3.12 -1.53
C LEU A 88 -4.72 -4.57 -1.76
N LYS A 89 -4.47 -5.11 -2.96
CA LYS A 89 -4.75 -6.52 -3.30
C LYS A 89 -3.47 -7.32 -3.18
N ARG A 90 -3.43 -8.28 -2.26
CA ARG A 90 -2.28 -9.20 -2.18
C ARG A 90 -2.19 -10.05 -3.44
N VAL A 91 -1.01 -10.08 -4.03
CA VAL A 91 -0.70 -10.94 -5.20
C VAL A 91 -0.47 -12.38 -4.75
N ASN A 92 0.09 -12.56 -3.55
CA ASN A 92 0.28 -13.84 -2.90
C ASN A 92 0.16 -13.69 -1.37
N LYS A 93 0.22 -14.80 -0.62
CA LYS A 93 0.06 -14.78 0.85
C LYS A 93 1.21 -14.11 1.60
N ARG A 94 2.33 -13.81 0.95
CA ARG A 94 3.58 -13.35 1.59
C ARG A 94 4.02 -11.96 1.18
N ASN A 95 3.29 -11.28 0.30
CA ASN A 95 3.71 -9.94 -0.08
C ASN A 95 3.14 -8.89 0.87
N ASP A 96 3.99 -7.95 1.20
CA ASP A 96 3.67 -6.70 1.86
C ASP A 96 3.49 -5.59 0.81
N PHE A 97 3.26 -4.35 1.25
CA PHE A 97 3.27 -3.19 0.37
C PHE A 97 4.28 -2.16 0.85
N LEU A 98 5.07 -1.66 -0.07
CA LEU A 98 5.95 -0.53 0.16
C LEU A 98 5.31 0.72 -0.47
N VAL A 99 5.08 1.75 0.33
CA VAL A 99 4.72 3.07 -0.14
C VAL A 99 6.01 3.85 -0.34
N VAL A 100 6.19 4.43 -1.53
CA VAL A 100 7.33 5.30 -1.85
C VAL A 100 6.77 6.61 -2.37
N VAL A 101 7.27 7.72 -1.86
CA VAL A 101 6.96 9.08 -2.31
C VAL A 101 8.24 9.81 -2.70
N ASP A 102 8.09 10.84 -3.53
CA ASP A 102 9.19 11.69 -3.99
C ASP A 102 8.93 13.13 -3.53
N PHE A 103 9.49 13.48 -2.37
CA PHE A 103 9.42 14.83 -1.86
C PHE A 103 10.51 15.70 -2.46
N PHE A 104 10.15 16.89 -2.88
CA PHE A 104 11.08 17.85 -3.49
C PHE A 104 12.21 18.29 -2.56
N GLU A 105 11.96 18.41 -1.26
CA GLU A 105 12.91 18.93 -0.26
C GLU A 105 13.05 18.00 0.95
N SER A 106 13.04 16.67 0.77
CA SER A 106 13.22 15.78 1.91
C SER A 106 14.70 15.49 2.15
N GLU A 107 15.19 15.88 3.31
CA GLU A 107 16.55 15.53 3.77
C GLU A 107 16.65 14.09 4.31
N LYS A 108 15.50 13.44 4.56
CA LYS A 108 15.45 12.12 5.21
C LYS A 108 14.85 11.08 4.28
N VAL A 109 15.67 10.18 3.77
CA VAL A 109 15.24 9.06 2.91
C VAL A 109 14.15 8.21 3.58
N ASP A 110 14.27 7.94 4.87
CA ASP A 110 13.30 7.12 5.62
C ASP A 110 11.92 7.77 5.75
N SER A 111 11.82 9.09 5.66
CA SER A 111 10.54 9.82 5.69
C SER A 111 9.73 9.68 4.40
N GLN A 112 10.33 9.15 3.34
CA GLN A 112 9.75 8.99 2.01
C GLN A 112 9.30 7.56 1.72
N ARG A 113 9.43 6.65 2.69
CA ARG A 113 9.09 5.23 2.53
C ARG A 113 8.33 4.71 3.73
N LEU A 114 7.41 3.80 3.46
CA LEU A 114 6.63 3.15 4.51
C LEU A 114 6.30 1.71 4.12
N LEU A 115 6.75 0.76 4.91
CA LEU A 115 6.39 -0.65 4.73
C LEU A 115 5.09 -0.96 5.46
N ILE A 116 4.10 -1.41 4.70
CA ILE A 116 2.81 -1.88 5.20
C ILE A 116 2.85 -3.41 5.24
N GLY A 117 3.21 -3.95 6.40
CA GLY A 117 3.32 -5.38 6.63
C GLY A 117 2.00 -6.05 7.03
N GLU A 118 2.05 -7.37 7.22
CA GLU A 118 0.88 -8.23 7.47
C GLU A 118 0.00 -7.75 8.62
N LYS A 119 0.57 -7.20 9.70
CA LYS A 119 -0.19 -6.72 10.87
C LYS A 119 -1.27 -5.69 10.52
N TYR A 120 -1.06 -4.89 9.47
CA TYR A 120 -2.00 -3.85 9.04
C TYR A 120 -3.17 -4.38 8.22
N TYR A 121 -3.04 -5.55 7.57
CA TYR A 121 -4.14 -6.15 6.81
C TYR A 121 -5.30 -6.61 7.69
N ARG A 122 -5.02 -6.92 8.96
CA ARG A 122 -6.06 -7.32 9.92
C ARG A 122 -7.04 -6.19 10.23
N THR A 123 -6.62 -4.94 10.07
CA THR A 123 -7.47 -3.77 10.32
C THR A 123 -8.38 -3.41 9.16
N LYS A 124 -8.15 -3.97 7.98
CA LYS A 124 -8.84 -3.68 6.69
C LYS A 124 -8.70 -2.25 6.20
N ASN A 125 -8.55 -1.28 7.07
CA ASN A 125 -8.35 0.14 6.75
C ASN A 125 -7.03 0.62 7.35
N ILE A 126 -6.24 1.27 6.55
CA ILE A 126 -4.92 1.80 6.90
C ILE A 126 -4.94 3.27 6.54
N TYR A 127 -4.45 4.13 7.43
CA TYR A 127 -4.50 5.57 7.26
C TYR A 127 -3.09 6.15 7.22
N LEU A 128 -2.81 6.95 6.21
CA LEU A 128 -1.53 7.57 5.95
C LEU A 128 -1.72 9.08 5.81
N LEU A 129 -0.87 9.84 6.47
CA LEU A 129 -0.75 11.28 6.34
C LEU A 129 0.53 11.61 5.57
N ALA A 130 0.38 12.43 4.52
CA ALA A 130 1.49 13.07 3.84
C ALA A 130 1.56 14.54 4.28
N THR A 131 2.72 14.94 4.81
CA THR A 131 2.99 16.31 5.24
C THR A 131 3.95 17.02 4.29
N LYS A 132 4.55 18.12 4.70
CA LYS A 132 5.50 18.88 3.89
C LYS A 132 6.65 18.02 3.34
N ASP A 133 7.18 17.11 4.16
CA ASP A 133 8.43 16.36 3.89
C ASP A 133 8.42 14.91 4.42
N ASN A 134 7.25 14.41 4.82
CA ASN A 134 7.15 13.12 5.50
C ASN A 134 5.83 12.40 5.19
N ILE A 135 5.88 11.06 5.17
CA ILE A 135 4.70 10.20 5.24
C ILE A 135 4.71 9.39 6.54
N GLN A 136 3.54 9.24 7.15
CA GLN A 136 3.40 8.47 8.37
C GLN A 136 2.05 7.77 8.49
N LEU A 137 2.04 6.64 9.19
CA LEU A 137 0.77 6.01 9.58
C LEU A 137 0.13 6.80 10.71
N ILE A 138 -1.18 6.98 10.60
CA ILE A 138 -1.99 7.69 11.58
C ILE A 138 -3.18 6.83 12.03
N THR A 139 -3.81 7.22 13.12
CA THR A 139 -5.06 6.58 13.55
C THR A 139 -6.26 7.07 12.74
N LYS A 140 -7.35 6.33 12.79
CA LYS A 140 -8.62 6.73 12.16
C LYS A 140 -9.09 8.09 12.69
N GLU A 141 -9.02 8.29 14.00
CA GLU A 141 -9.44 9.55 14.66
C GLU A 141 -8.62 10.74 14.14
N THR A 142 -7.31 10.56 14.00
CA THR A 142 -6.43 11.60 13.43
C THR A 142 -6.78 11.89 11.98
N PHE A 143 -7.03 10.85 11.17
CA PHE A 143 -7.45 11.00 9.78
C PHE A 143 -8.76 11.80 9.67
N GLU A 144 -9.79 11.43 10.44
CA GLU A 144 -11.08 12.12 10.44
C GLU A 144 -10.97 13.57 10.93
N LYS A 145 -10.05 13.85 11.86
CA LYS A 145 -9.77 15.22 12.30
C LYS A 145 -9.18 16.05 11.18
N PHE A 146 -8.15 15.53 10.48
CA PHE A 146 -7.58 16.22 9.33
C PHE A 146 -8.60 16.45 8.21
N GLN A 147 -9.43 15.46 7.91
CA GLN A 147 -10.45 15.55 6.88
C GLN A 147 -11.49 16.66 7.14
N ARG A 148 -11.80 16.95 8.41
CA ARG A 148 -12.73 18.03 8.79
C ARG A 148 -12.12 19.41 8.76
N THR A 149 -10.80 19.53 8.68
CA THR A 149 -10.06 20.80 8.71
C THR A 149 -9.57 21.24 7.32
N GLN A 150 -9.80 20.41 6.30
CA GLN A 150 -9.57 20.73 4.90
C GLN A 150 -10.78 21.42 4.27
#